data_255deffe25b5a29d5a96d3e7c7a002c8
#
_entry.id   255deffe25b5a29d5a96d3e7c7a002c8
#
_cell.length_a   1.000
_cell.length_b   1.000
_cell.length_c   1.000
_cell.angle_alpha   90.00
_cell.angle_beta   90.00
_cell.angle_gamma   90.00
#
_symmetry.space_group_name_H-M   'P 1'
#
loop_
_entity.id
_entity.type
_entity.pdbx_description
1 polymer ?
#
loop_
_entity_poly.entity_id
_entity_poly.type
_entity_poly.pdbx_seq_one_letter_code
_entity_poly.pdbx_strand_id
1 'polypeptide(L)'
;MLFKNANIFVDGRFQHGAFRVESGRFTEVLNTVPAGDGIDLENQYVIPGLVDIHNHGNSGADFSDGDYDGLVKMARYLAQNGVTSFAPASMTLPYDVLEAAYKTAVQLKNAQPSGCARIVGIQMEGPFFSEKKKGAQNGA
;
A
#
# COMPACT_ATOMS: atom_id res chain seq x y z
N MET A 1 20.27 -1.00 10.75
CA MET A 1 19.56 -0.29 11.84
C MET A 1 18.92 -1.31 12.75
N LEU A 2 19.08 -1.18 14.07
CA LEU A 2 18.47 -2.08 15.05
C LEU A 2 17.23 -1.42 15.65
N PHE A 3 16.13 -2.19 15.72
CA PHE A 3 14.90 -1.82 16.44
C PHE A 3 14.72 -2.77 17.61
N LYS A 4 14.43 -2.21 18.81
CA LYS A 4 14.40 -2.94 20.08
C LYS A 4 13.06 -2.81 20.79
N ASN A 5 12.81 -3.69 21.74
CA ASN A 5 11.61 -3.70 22.57
C ASN A 5 10.33 -3.66 21.73
N ALA A 6 10.20 -4.61 20.80
CA ALA A 6 9.06 -4.72 19.90
C ALA A 6 8.28 -6.02 20.15
N ASN A 7 6.96 -5.97 19.99
CA ASN A 7 6.12 -7.16 19.85
C ASN A 7 5.97 -7.46 18.34
N ILE A 8 6.79 -8.35 17.82
CA ILE A 8 6.95 -8.60 16.39
C ILE A 8 6.05 -9.76 15.98
N PHE A 9 5.22 -9.56 14.96
CA PHE A 9 4.43 -10.64 14.37
C PHE A 9 5.28 -11.44 13.40
N VAL A 10 5.60 -12.68 13.78
CA VAL A 10 6.39 -13.62 12.98
C VAL A 10 5.87 -15.03 13.21
N ASP A 11 5.86 -15.86 12.19
CA ASP A 11 5.40 -17.26 12.24
C ASP A 11 4.01 -17.43 12.89
N GLY A 12 3.07 -16.50 12.55
CA GLY A 12 1.69 -16.55 12.98
C GLY A 12 1.43 -16.13 14.43
N ARG A 13 2.42 -15.58 15.13
CA ARG A 13 2.29 -15.14 16.53
C ARG A 13 3.11 -13.89 16.81
N PHE A 14 2.78 -13.18 17.87
CA PHE A 14 3.63 -12.12 18.40
C PHE A 14 4.72 -12.70 19.31
N GLN A 15 5.96 -12.24 19.11
CA GLN A 15 7.07 -12.47 20.02
C GLN A 15 7.71 -11.15 20.40
N HIS A 16 8.07 -10.99 21.66
CA HIS A 16 8.82 -9.83 22.13
C HIS A 16 10.30 -10.00 21.76
N GLY A 17 10.92 -8.91 21.28
CA GLY A 17 12.34 -8.95 20.91
C GLY A 17 12.82 -7.72 20.16
N ALA A 18 13.66 -7.96 19.17
CA ALA A 18 14.28 -6.94 18.34
C ALA A 18 14.38 -7.41 16.88
N PHE A 19 14.64 -6.49 15.96
CA PHE A 19 14.93 -6.83 14.58
C PHE A 19 15.91 -5.84 13.95
N ARG A 20 16.61 -6.30 12.91
CA ARG A 20 17.52 -5.47 12.10
C ARG A 20 16.94 -5.21 10.72
N VAL A 21 17.16 -3.99 10.26
CA VAL A 21 16.87 -3.59 8.88
C VAL A 21 18.13 -3.06 8.22
N GLU A 22 18.50 -3.65 7.09
CA GLU A 22 19.63 -3.22 6.26
C GLU A 22 19.17 -3.12 4.81
N SER A 23 19.51 -2.02 4.15
CA SER A 23 19.11 -1.77 2.75
C SER A 23 17.61 -1.99 2.48
N GLY A 24 16.76 -1.57 3.45
CA GLY A 24 15.30 -1.68 3.33
C GLY A 24 14.73 -3.09 3.51
N ARG A 25 15.53 -4.03 4.01
CA ARG A 25 15.13 -5.42 4.26
C ARG A 25 15.35 -5.83 5.70
N PHE A 26 14.47 -6.68 6.21
CA PHE A 26 14.72 -7.38 7.48
C PHE A 26 15.85 -8.38 7.26
N THR A 27 16.91 -8.26 8.06
CA THR A 27 18.06 -9.18 8.01
C THR A 27 18.10 -10.13 9.19
N GLU A 28 17.45 -9.76 10.29
CA GLU A 28 17.44 -10.58 11.50
C GLU A 28 16.20 -10.26 12.35
N VAL A 29 15.60 -11.30 12.93
CA VAL A 29 14.58 -11.19 13.98
C VAL A 29 15.08 -11.95 15.21
N LEU A 30 15.14 -11.26 16.35
CA LEU A 30 15.70 -11.75 17.60
C LEU A 30 14.57 -11.93 18.63
N ASN A 31 14.58 -13.02 19.36
CA ASN A 31 13.68 -13.26 20.51
C ASN A 31 14.24 -12.70 21.83
N THR A 32 15.28 -11.91 21.76
CA THR A 32 15.92 -11.21 22.88
C THR A 32 16.14 -9.75 22.49
N VAL A 33 16.34 -8.90 23.49
CA VAL A 33 16.65 -7.49 23.28
C VAL A 33 18.14 -7.27 23.49
N PRO A 34 18.95 -7.06 22.44
CA PRO A 34 20.38 -6.84 22.58
C PRO A 34 20.68 -5.52 23.33
N ALA A 35 21.75 -5.51 24.09
CA ALA A 35 22.32 -4.28 24.62
C ALA A 35 22.93 -3.42 23.49
N GLY A 36 23.10 -2.12 23.73
CA GLY A 36 23.70 -1.19 22.77
C GLY A 36 22.69 -0.28 22.06
N ASP A 37 23.16 0.46 21.07
CA ASP A 37 22.37 1.47 20.36
C ASP A 37 21.30 0.86 19.47
N GLY A 38 20.18 1.57 19.33
CA GLY A 38 19.07 1.17 18.51
C GLY A 38 17.82 2.03 18.79
N ILE A 39 16.83 1.92 17.94
CA ILE A 39 15.54 2.58 18.13
C ILE A 39 14.70 1.72 19.08
N ASP A 40 14.33 2.28 20.23
CA ASP A 40 13.42 1.63 21.17
C ASP A 40 11.97 1.82 20.72
N LEU A 41 11.25 0.74 20.53
CA LEU A 41 9.84 0.74 20.12
C LEU A 41 8.87 0.67 21.31
N GLU A 42 9.36 0.72 22.55
CA GLU A 42 8.54 0.83 23.75
C GLU A 42 7.42 -0.21 23.84
N ASN A 43 7.72 -1.44 23.44
CA ASN A 43 6.79 -2.57 23.35
C ASN A 43 5.65 -2.42 22.32
N GLN A 44 5.78 -1.51 21.37
CA GLN A 44 4.81 -1.38 20.28
C GLN A 44 4.75 -2.66 19.42
N TYR A 45 3.62 -2.84 18.76
CA TYR A 45 3.39 -3.96 17.86
C TYR A 45 3.98 -3.66 16.48
N VAL A 46 4.69 -4.63 15.95
CA VAL A 46 5.25 -4.61 14.59
C VAL A 46 4.63 -5.72 13.79
N ILE A 47 3.92 -5.36 12.74
CA ILE A 47 3.26 -6.28 11.82
C ILE A 47 3.76 -6.04 10.40
N PRO A 48 3.62 -7.00 9.47
CA PRO A 48 3.76 -6.74 8.05
C PRO A 48 2.84 -5.61 7.61
N GLY A 49 3.31 -4.76 6.71
CA GLY A 49 2.46 -3.70 6.15
C GLY A 49 1.24 -4.31 5.46
N LEU A 50 0.08 -3.66 5.62
CA LEU A 50 -1.16 -4.08 5.00
C LEU A 50 -1.10 -3.91 3.48
N VAL A 51 -1.85 -4.73 2.76
CA VAL A 51 -1.98 -4.67 1.30
C VAL A 51 -3.44 -4.43 0.96
N ASP A 52 -3.73 -3.33 0.26
CA ASP A 52 -5.05 -3.01 -0.24
C ASP A 52 -5.11 -3.34 -1.75
N ILE A 53 -5.91 -4.31 -2.12
CA ILE A 53 -6.00 -4.79 -3.51
C ILE A 53 -7.21 -4.22 -4.26
N HIS A 54 -8.02 -3.36 -3.64
CA HIS A 54 -9.20 -2.79 -4.26
C HIS A 54 -9.56 -1.44 -3.62
N ASN A 55 -9.09 -0.36 -4.22
CA ASN A 55 -9.29 1.00 -3.72
C ASN A 55 -9.55 1.96 -4.88
N HIS A 56 -10.77 2.48 -4.99
CA HIS A 56 -11.12 3.44 -6.03
C HIS A 56 -10.60 4.84 -5.73
N GLY A 57 -10.65 5.23 -4.45
CA GLY A 57 -10.23 6.55 -4.02
C GLY A 57 -10.27 6.75 -2.52
N ASN A 58 -9.55 7.76 -2.06
CA ASN A 58 -9.59 8.23 -0.68
C ASN A 58 -9.11 9.70 -0.61
N SER A 59 -9.27 10.33 0.54
CA SER A 59 -8.77 11.68 0.80
C SER A 59 -9.29 12.74 -0.18
N GLY A 60 -10.46 12.50 -0.81
CA GLY A 60 -11.06 13.39 -1.80
C GLY A 60 -10.40 13.34 -3.18
N ALA A 61 -9.73 12.24 -3.51
CA ALA A 61 -9.20 11.92 -4.82
C ALA A 61 -9.72 10.55 -5.26
N ASP A 62 -9.90 10.35 -6.56
CA ASP A 62 -10.29 9.08 -7.18
C ASP A 62 -9.22 8.66 -8.19
N PHE A 63 -8.97 7.36 -8.28
CA PHE A 63 -8.00 6.82 -9.23
C PHE A 63 -8.38 7.16 -10.68
N SER A 64 -9.67 7.17 -10.96
CA SER A 64 -10.20 7.45 -12.29
C SER A 64 -10.06 8.91 -12.73
N ASP A 65 -9.71 9.82 -11.83
CA ASP A 65 -9.45 11.23 -12.17
C ASP A 65 -8.21 11.37 -13.08
N GLY A 66 -7.33 10.38 -13.09
CA GLY A 66 -6.08 10.43 -13.84
C GLY A 66 -5.11 11.52 -13.34
N ASP A 67 -5.36 12.07 -12.16
CA ASP A 67 -4.55 13.11 -11.53
C ASP A 67 -3.40 12.50 -10.71
N TYR A 68 -2.17 12.89 -11.05
CA TYR A 68 -0.98 12.40 -10.37
C TYR A 68 -0.90 12.84 -8.90
N ASP A 69 -1.20 14.09 -8.62
CA ASP A 69 -1.12 14.64 -7.27
C ASP A 69 -2.21 14.04 -6.36
N GLY A 70 -3.39 13.82 -6.91
CA GLY A 70 -4.47 13.08 -6.26
C GLY A 70 -4.05 11.66 -5.91
N LEU A 71 -3.43 10.94 -6.84
CA LEU A 71 -2.95 9.58 -6.61
C LEU A 71 -1.80 9.52 -5.59
N VAL A 72 -0.90 10.51 -5.57
CA VAL A 72 0.14 10.66 -4.52
C VAL A 72 -0.51 10.88 -3.15
N LYS A 73 -1.55 11.72 -3.08
CA LYS A 73 -2.31 11.98 -1.85
C LYS A 73 -2.97 10.71 -1.31
N MET A 74 -3.60 9.92 -2.19
CA MET A 74 -4.15 8.61 -1.85
C MET A 74 -3.07 7.68 -1.28
N ALA A 75 -1.93 7.55 -1.96
CA ALA A 75 -0.83 6.69 -1.53
C ALA A 75 -0.22 7.09 -0.19
N ARG A 76 -0.14 8.40 0.11
CA ARG A 76 0.30 8.91 1.42
C ARG A 76 -0.68 8.57 2.53
N TYR A 77 -1.96 8.78 2.29
CA TYR A 77 -2.99 8.44 3.27
C TYR A 77 -2.97 6.95 3.60
N LEU A 78 -2.85 6.08 2.59
CA LEU A 78 -2.72 4.65 2.78
C LEU A 78 -1.51 4.29 3.65
N ALA A 79 -0.33 4.86 3.36
CA ALA A 79 0.88 4.63 4.14
C ALA A 79 0.74 5.08 5.60
N GLN A 80 0.11 6.23 5.86
CA GLN A 80 -0.18 6.74 7.20
C GLN A 80 -1.12 5.83 8.01
N ASN A 81 -1.91 5.00 7.32
CA ASN A 81 -2.82 4.03 7.93
C ASN A 81 -2.30 2.58 7.89
N GLY A 82 -1.00 2.39 7.68
CA GLY A 82 -0.35 1.08 7.74
C GLY A 82 -0.46 0.25 6.46
N VAL A 83 -1.08 0.75 5.40
CA VAL A 83 -1.09 0.11 4.08
C VAL A 83 0.20 0.48 3.35
N THR A 84 1.05 -0.50 3.11
CA THR A 84 2.36 -0.29 2.48
C THR A 84 2.36 -0.58 0.99
N SER A 85 1.35 -1.29 0.50
CA SER A 85 1.19 -1.65 -0.90
C SER A 85 -0.28 -1.62 -1.30
N PHE A 86 -0.60 -1.15 -2.49
CA PHE A 86 -1.98 -1.13 -2.96
C PHE A 86 -2.10 -1.34 -4.47
N ALA A 87 -3.26 -1.79 -4.90
CA ALA A 87 -3.70 -1.82 -6.28
C ALA A 87 -4.91 -0.89 -6.43
N PRO A 88 -4.74 0.31 -7.02
CA PRO A 88 -5.87 1.18 -7.29
C PRO A 88 -6.83 0.48 -8.25
N ALA A 89 -8.13 0.63 -7.99
CA ALA A 89 -9.19 -0.01 -8.76
C ALA A 89 -9.82 1.00 -9.73
N SER A 90 -9.88 0.61 -11.01
CA SER A 90 -10.63 1.37 -12.01
C SER A 90 -12.12 1.04 -11.95
N MET A 91 -12.90 1.81 -12.68
CA MET A 91 -14.34 1.57 -12.88
C MET A 91 -14.63 1.37 -14.38
N THR A 92 -15.88 1.09 -14.72
CA THR A 92 -16.34 1.06 -16.12
C THR A 92 -16.46 2.48 -16.66
N LEU A 93 -15.43 2.90 -17.38
CA LEU A 93 -15.23 4.25 -17.90
C LEU A 93 -14.77 4.21 -19.37
N PRO A 94 -14.87 5.30 -20.11
CA PRO A 94 -14.33 5.42 -21.46
C PRO A 94 -12.84 5.10 -21.51
N TYR A 95 -12.39 4.60 -22.66
CA TYR A 95 -11.02 4.12 -22.84
C TYR A 95 -9.96 5.19 -22.55
N ASP A 96 -10.18 6.41 -23.01
CA ASP A 96 -9.28 7.56 -22.81
C ASP A 96 -9.12 7.94 -21.32
N VAL A 97 -10.19 7.85 -20.55
CA VAL A 97 -10.16 8.06 -19.09
C VAL A 97 -9.35 6.96 -18.39
N LEU A 98 -9.60 5.69 -18.75
CA LEU A 98 -8.86 4.55 -18.22
C LEU A 98 -7.37 4.62 -18.59
N GLU A 99 -7.06 4.99 -19.83
CA GLU A 99 -5.68 5.15 -20.30
C GLU A 99 -4.94 6.22 -19.49
N ALA A 100 -5.57 7.37 -19.24
CA ALA A 100 -5.00 8.44 -18.43
C ALA A 100 -4.71 7.97 -16.99
N ALA A 101 -5.68 7.32 -16.36
CA ALA A 101 -5.53 6.79 -14.99
C ALA A 101 -4.40 5.75 -14.91
N TYR A 102 -4.31 4.85 -15.89
CA TYR A 102 -3.25 3.81 -15.91
C TYR A 102 -1.87 4.40 -16.15
N LYS A 103 -1.73 5.40 -17.03
CA LYS A 103 -0.47 6.14 -17.22
C LYS A 103 -0.02 6.82 -15.92
N THR A 104 -0.94 7.42 -15.19
CA THR A 104 -0.69 8.05 -13.89
C THR A 104 -0.22 7.03 -12.85
N ALA A 105 -0.85 5.84 -12.80
CA ALA A 105 -0.40 4.76 -11.92
C ALA A 105 1.01 4.27 -12.26
N VAL A 106 1.34 4.12 -13.54
CA VAL A 106 2.69 3.74 -13.98
C VAL A 106 3.71 4.81 -13.59
N GLN A 107 3.36 6.09 -13.73
CA GLN A 107 4.22 7.20 -13.32
C GLN A 107 4.51 7.14 -11.81
N LEU A 108 3.50 6.98 -10.96
CA LEU A 108 3.67 6.88 -9.51
C LEU A 108 4.47 5.63 -9.12
N LYS A 109 4.19 4.49 -9.76
CA LYS A 109 4.93 3.24 -9.53
C LYS A 109 6.43 3.39 -9.81
N ASN A 110 6.79 4.13 -10.86
CA ASN A 110 8.19 4.36 -11.22
C ASN A 110 8.86 5.41 -10.33
N ALA A 111 8.14 6.46 -9.94
CA ALA A 111 8.65 7.54 -9.11
C ALA A 111 8.89 7.12 -7.65
N GLN A 112 8.06 6.25 -7.10
CA GLN A 112 8.10 5.75 -5.71
C GLN A 112 8.42 6.84 -4.68
N PRO A 113 7.63 7.91 -4.56
CA PRO A 113 7.92 9.00 -3.64
C PRO A 113 7.94 8.50 -2.19
N SER A 114 8.81 9.10 -1.37
CA SER A 114 8.93 8.76 0.04
C SER A 114 7.61 9.01 0.79
N GLY A 115 7.30 8.16 1.77
CA GLY A 115 6.08 8.26 2.58
C GLY A 115 4.79 7.87 1.86
N CYS A 116 4.88 7.18 0.74
CA CYS A 116 3.75 6.66 -0.01
C CYS A 116 3.70 5.13 0.01
N ALA A 117 2.49 4.56 0.03
CA ALA A 117 2.27 3.17 -0.27
C ALA A 117 2.67 2.87 -1.72
N ARG A 118 3.20 1.67 -1.97
CA ARG A 118 3.64 1.26 -3.32
C ARG A 118 2.48 0.77 -4.15
N ILE A 119 2.42 1.16 -5.41
CA ILE A 119 1.55 0.51 -6.39
C ILE A 119 2.16 -0.84 -6.78
N VAL A 120 1.43 -1.93 -6.52
CA VAL A 120 1.84 -3.30 -6.87
C VAL A 120 1.17 -3.83 -8.12
N GLY A 121 0.07 -3.22 -8.54
CA GLY A 121 -0.70 -3.54 -9.73
C GLY A 121 -1.83 -2.55 -9.92
N ILE A 122 -2.71 -2.81 -10.86
CA ILE A 122 -3.99 -2.14 -11.05
C ILE A 122 -5.07 -3.21 -10.97
N GLN A 123 -6.09 -2.98 -10.17
CA GLN A 123 -7.30 -3.79 -10.17
C GLN A 123 -8.24 -3.25 -11.25
N MET A 124 -8.33 -3.95 -12.36
CA MET A 124 -9.24 -3.54 -13.43
C MET A 124 -10.64 -4.06 -13.13
N GLU A 125 -11.52 -3.18 -12.62
CA GLU A 125 -12.94 -3.47 -12.44
C GLU A 125 -13.72 -2.93 -13.65
N GLY A 126 -14.14 -3.84 -14.52
CA GLY A 126 -14.67 -3.46 -15.84
C GLY A 126 -13.54 -3.22 -16.86
N PRO A 127 -13.81 -2.60 -18.02
CA PRO A 127 -15.12 -2.13 -18.50
C PRO A 127 -16.00 -3.23 -19.14
N PHE A 128 -15.54 -4.47 -19.23
CA PHE A 128 -16.19 -5.55 -20.00
C PHE A 128 -17.14 -6.40 -19.14
N PHE A 129 -18.17 -5.79 -18.60
CA PHE A 129 -19.20 -6.50 -17.86
C PHE A 129 -20.36 -6.92 -18.76
N SER A 130 -20.97 -8.06 -18.43
CA SER A 130 -22.25 -8.42 -19.05
C SER A 130 -23.36 -7.55 -18.45
N GLU A 131 -24.30 -7.11 -19.27
CA GLU A 131 -25.43 -6.27 -18.85
C GLU A 131 -26.19 -6.86 -17.65
N LYS A 132 -26.34 -8.19 -17.62
CA LYS A 132 -27.05 -8.91 -16.54
C LYS A 132 -26.28 -8.96 -15.21
N LYS A 133 -24.96 -8.74 -15.21
CA LYS A 133 -24.08 -8.92 -14.05
C LYS A 133 -23.27 -7.66 -13.67
N LYS A 134 -23.49 -6.56 -14.36
CA LYS A 134 -22.71 -5.34 -14.15
C LYS A 134 -22.88 -4.70 -12.76
N GLY A 135 -23.95 -5.00 -12.05
CA GLY A 135 -24.24 -4.37 -10.76
C GLY A 135 -24.41 -2.86 -10.91
N ALA A 136 -23.71 -2.08 -10.13
CA ALA A 136 -23.71 -0.62 -10.17
C ALA A 136 -22.85 -0.01 -11.30
N GLN A 137 -22.09 -0.83 -12.03
CA GLN A 137 -21.22 -0.34 -13.11
C GLN A 137 -22.02 0.21 -14.28
N ASN A 138 -21.44 1.21 -14.97
CA ASN A 138 -22.07 1.78 -16.16
C ASN A 138 -22.23 0.70 -17.25
N GLY A 139 -23.38 0.66 -17.89
CA GLY A 139 -23.68 -0.29 -18.96
C GLY A 139 -23.55 0.29 -20.37
N ALA A 140 -23.06 1.52 -20.52
CA ALA A 140 -22.93 2.20 -21.81
C ALA A 140 -21.57 1.95 -22.46
#